data_532daf659570a4e7aff0cc6687067409
#
_entry.id   532daf659570a4e7aff0cc6687067409
#
_cell.length_a   1.000
_cell.length_b   1.000
_cell.length_c   1.000
_cell.angle_alpha   90.00
_cell.angle_beta   90.00
_cell.angle_gamma   90.00
#
_symmetry.space_group_name_H-M   'P 1'
#
loop_
_entity.id
_entity.type
_entity.pdbx_description
1 polymer ?
#
loop_
_entity_poly.entity_id
_entity_poly.type
_entity_poly.pdbx_seq_one_letter_code
_entity_poly.pdbx_strand_id
1 'polypeptide(L)'
;VIFNVLSAILNLFSFALIIPILNILFKISDETYTYTDWTFAPFSFEAWKATPELLKNNFFWFVSDMIETKGGSFTLIILGVFLIVSTFLKVGTMYMAFYTMIPIRTGVVRDIRNQINRKITELPLGFFSEERKGDIIARVSGDVNEIETSIMSSLDMLFKNPILILIYLIGMIAISWQLTLFVFILLPFAGYVMGTVGKKLKRKSFEGQQQWGYLMSQIEETLGGLRVIKAFNAEAKIQDRFEKSNETFRRLTNR
;
A
#
# COMPACT_ATOMS: atom_id res chain seq x y z
N VAL A 1 -6.65 1.06 -14.28
CA VAL A 1 -7.45 -0.14 -13.92
C VAL A 1 -6.91 -1.37 -14.63
N ILE A 2 -6.84 -1.41 -15.98
CA ILE A 2 -6.41 -2.58 -16.76
C ILE A 2 -5.05 -3.12 -16.31
N PHE A 3 -4.04 -2.27 -16.19
CA PHE A 3 -2.71 -2.68 -15.73
C PHE A 3 -2.70 -3.23 -14.29
N ASN A 4 -3.54 -2.70 -13.41
CA ASN A 4 -3.67 -3.21 -12.04
C ASN A 4 -4.31 -4.61 -12.03
N VAL A 5 -5.34 -4.83 -12.85
CA VAL A 5 -5.97 -6.15 -13.04
C VAL A 5 -4.95 -7.16 -13.58
N LEU A 6 -4.21 -6.80 -14.62
CA LEU A 6 -3.20 -7.66 -15.22
C LEU A 6 -2.08 -7.99 -14.22
N SER A 7 -1.60 -7.00 -13.49
CA SER A 7 -0.60 -7.21 -12.43
C SER A 7 -1.11 -8.15 -11.32
N ALA A 8 -2.39 -8.04 -10.93
CA ALA A 8 -3.00 -8.91 -9.92
C ALA A 8 -3.12 -10.36 -10.42
N ILE A 9 -3.53 -10.56 -11.66
CA ILE A 9 -3.61 -11.90 -12.28
C ILE A 9 -2.23 -12.52 -12.36
N LEU A 10 -1.22 -11.79 -12.83
CA LEU A 10 0.17 -12.26 -12.87
C LEU A 10 0.71 -12.58 -11.47
N ASN A 11 0.28 -11.84 -10.45
CA ASN A 11 0.64 -12.12 -9.07
C ASN A 11 0.05 -13.43 -8.57
N LEU A 12 -1.25 -13.67 -8.79
CA LEU A 12 -1.89 -14.96 -8.48
C LEU A 12 -1.19 -16.11 -9.19
N PHE A 13 -0.87 -15.93 -10.45
CA PHE A 13 -0.17 -16.93 -11.24
C PHE A 13 1.23 -17.22 -10.70
N SER A 14 1.98 -16.19 -10.28
CA SER A 14 3.28 -16.37 -9.63
C SER A 14 3.19 -17.15 -8.33
N PHE A 15 2.13 -16.95 -7.53
CA PHE A 15 1.88 -17.76 -6.32
C PHE A 15 1.49 -19.20 -6.66
N ALA A 16 0.66 -19.42 -7.68
CA ALA A 16 0.28 -20.74 -8.12
C ALA A 16 1.48 -21.59 -8.59
N LEU A 17 2.50 -20.94 -9.20
CA LEU A 17 3.75 -21.61 -9.60
C LEU A 17 4.59 -22.12 -8.43
N ILE A 18 4.43 -21.57 -7.24
CA ILE A 18 5.17 -22.05 -6.06
C ILE A 18 4.74 -23.47 -5.69
N ILE A 19 3.47 -23.82 -5.90
CA ILE A 19 2.94 -25.14 -5.55
C ILE A 19 3.71 -26.28 -6.25
N PRO A 20 3.82 -26.32 -7.59
CA PRO A 20 4.57 -27.39 -8.26
C PRO A 20 6.07 -27.36 -7.93
N ILE A 21 6.66 -26.18 -7.71
CA ILE A 21 8.06 -26.08 -7.28
C ILE A 21 8.27 -26.77 -5.93
N LEU A 22 7.39 -26.51 -4.95
CA LEU A 22 7.44 -27.17 -3.64
C LEU A 22 7.18 -28.68 -3.73
N ASN A 23 6.23 -29.10 -4.56
CA ASN A 23 5.93 -30.51 -4.76
C ASN A 23 7.14 -31.27 -5.32
N ILE A 24 7.85 -30.71 -6.28
CA ILE A 24 9.08 -31.32 -6.83
C ILE A 24 10.19 -31.32 -5.78
N LEU A 25 10.39 -30.21 -5.07
CA LEU A 25 11.50 -30.07 -4.11
C LEU A 25 11.36 -31.02 -2.92
N PHE A 26 10.13 -31.17 -2.41
CA PHE A 26 9.84 -31.97 -1.21
C PHE A 26 9.30 -33.36 -1.53
N LYS A 27 9.10 -33.72 -2.79
CA LYS A 27 8.51 -34.99 -3.24
C LYS A 27 7.19 -35.31 -2.52
N ILE A 28 6.29 -34.30 -2.41
CA ILE A 28 5.09 -34.39 -1.56
C ILE A 28 3.93 -35.11 -2.23
N SER A 29 3.88 -35.20 -3.57
CA SER A 29 2.72 -35.76 -4.27
C SER A 29 3.11 -36.83 -5.29
N ASP A 30 2.49 -38.00 -5.16
CA ASP A 30 2.41 -39.04 -6.18
C ASP A 30 1.08 -38.92 -6.98
N GLU A 31 0.45 -37.75 -7.03
CA GLU A 31 -0.79 -37.56 -7.77
C GLU A 31 -0.53 -37.63 -9.28
N THR A 32 -1.20 -38.56 -9.94
CA THR A 32 -1.20 -38.66 -11.41
C THR A 32 -2.26 -37.73 -11.99
N TYR A 33 -1.81 -36.73 -12.70
CA TYR A 33 -2.70 -35.79 -13.42
C TYR A 33 -2.96 -36.32 -14.83
N THR A 34 -4.21 -36.29 -15.29
CA THR A 34 -4.60 -36.66 -16.65
C THR A 34 -4.88 -35.43 -17.48
N TYR A 35 -4.34 -35.39 -18.70
CA TYR A 35 -4.67 -34.32 -19.64
C TYR A 35 -6.13 -34.43 -20.05
N THR A 36 -6.84 -33.29 -20.01
CA THR A 36 -8.23 -33.17 -20.45
C THR A 36 -8.30 -32.21 -21.62
N ASP A 37 -8.87 -32.63 -22.73
CA ASP A 37 -9.02 -31.80 -23.91
C ASP A 37 -9.88 -30.56 -23.61
N TRP A 38 -9.45 -29.44 -24.13
CA TRP A 38 -10.11 -28.16 -23.91
C TRP A 38 -11.31 -28.00 -24.83
N THR A 39 -12.52 -28.30 -24.34
CA THR A 39 -13.77 -27.95 -25.02
C THR A 39 -14.19 -26.54 -24.61
N PHE A 40 -13.71 -25.53 -25.35
CA PHE A 40 -14.07 -24.13 -25.09
C PHE A 40 -15.47 -23.85 -25.63
N ALA A 41 -16.47 -23.87 -24.75
CA ALA A 41 -17.82 -23.36 -25.03
C ALA A 41 -17.97 -21.97 -24.37
N PRO A 42 -17.78 -20.85 -25.09
CA PRO A 42 -17.61 -19.52 -24.49
C PRO A 42 -18.86 -18.97 -23.78
N PHE A 43 -20.02 -19.61 -23.91
CA PHE A 43 -21.30 -19.13 -23.37
C PHE A 43 -21.99 -20.11 -22.40
N SER A 44 -21.30 -21.15 -21.93
CA SER A 44 -21.85 -22.10 -20.96
C SER A 44 -21.34 -21.76 -19.56
N PHE A 45 -22.25 -21.56 -18.59
CA PHE A 45 -21.91 -21.33 -17.18
C PHE A 45 -21.16 -22.53 -16.56
N GLU A 46 -21.43 -23.75 -17.03
CA GLU A 46 -20.72 -24.95 -16.60
C GLU A 46 -19.27 -24.98 -17.10
N ALA A 47 -19.01 -24.54 -18.33
CA ALA A 47 -17.65 -24.39 -18.85
C ALA A 47 -16.84 -23.37 -18.05
N TRP A 48 -17.45 -22.25 -17.64
CA TRP A 48 -16.82 -21.26 -16.77
C TRP A 48 -16.45 -21.84 -15.39
N LYS A 49 -17.27 -22.71 -14.84
CA LYS A 49 -17.05 -23.35 -13.54
C LYS A 49 -15.96 -24.41 -13.61
N ALA A 50 -15.85 -25.11 -14.74
CA ALA A 50 -14.83 -26.13 -14.98
C ALA A 50 -13.47 -25.56 -15.41
N THR A 51 -13.42 -24.34 -15.94
CA THR A 51 -12.19 -23.72 -16.48
C THR A 51 -11.03 -23.64 -15.48
N PRO A 52 -11.20 -23.26 -14.20
CA PRO A 52 -10.10 -23.23 -13.22
C PRO A 52 -9.53 -24.61 -12.92
N GLU A 53 -10.37 -25.65 -12.84
CA GLU A 53 -9.95 -27.02 -12.60
C GLU A 53 -9.23 -27.61 -13.81
N LEU A 54 -9.71 -27.36 -15.01
CA LEU A 54 -9.08 -27.76 -16.27
C LEU A 54 -7.69 -27.10 -16.42
N LEU A 55 -7.60 -25.81 -16.17
CA LEU A 55 -6.32 -25.08 -16.20
C LEU A 55 -5.34 -25.65 -15.18
N LYS A 56 -5.81 -25.93 -13.96
CA LYS A 56 -5.01 -26.52 -12.90
C LYS A 56 -4.52 -27.89 -13.31
N ASN A 57 -5.42 -28.79 -13.73
CA ASN A 57 -5.08 -30.17 -14.07
C ASN A 57 -4.12 -30.25 -15.27
N ASN A 58 -4.38 -29.50 -16.34
CA ASN A 58 -3.51 -29.49 -17.52
C ASN A 58 -2.14 -28.89 -17.23
N PHE A 59 -2.08 -27.88 -16.35
CA PHE A 59 -0.82 -27.30 -15.92
C PHE A 59 0.00 -28.30 -15.08
N PHE A 60 -0.61 -28.97 -14.11
CA PHE A 60 0.06 -29.98 -13.31
C PHE A 60 0.44 -31.21 -14.14
N TRP A 61 -0.40 -31.62 -15.10
CA TRP A 61 -0.06 -32.70 -16.04
C TRP A 61 1.19 -32.32 -16.85
N PHE A 62 1.25 -31.10 -17.41
CA PHE A 62 2.43 -30.63 -18.16
C PHE A 62 3.71 -30.64 -17.30
N VAL A 63 3.61 -30.23 -16.04
CA VAL A 63 4.73 -30.26 -15.10
C VAL A 63 5.16 -31.71 -14.81
N SER A 64 4.20 -32.63 -14.59
CA SER A 64 4.48 -34.05 -14.33
C SER A 64 5.12 -34.72 -15.54
N ASP A 65 4.59 -34.48 -16.73
CA ASP A 65 5.18 -35.01 -17.98
C ASP A 65 6.62 -34.52 -18.18
N MET A 66 6.87 -33.25 -17.85
CA MET A 66 8.21 -32.68 -17.94
C MET A 66 9.17 -33.27 -16.89
N ILE A 67 8.68 -33.65 -15.72
CA ILE A 67 9.48 -34.34 -14.70
C ILE A 67 9.85 -35.76 -15.16
N GLU A 68 8.90 -36.52 -15.73
CA GLU A 68 9.13 -37.85 -16.23
C GLU A 68 10.07 -37.91 -17.45
N THR A 69 9.91 -36.95 -18.38
CA THR A 69 10.67 -36.93 -19.64
C THR A 69 12.06 -36.32 -19.52
N LYS A 70 12.23 -35.28 -18.71
CA LYS A 70 13.46 -34.46 -18.64
C LYS A 70 14.12 -34.41 -17.25
N GLY A 71 13.46 -34.99 -16.25
CA GLY A 71 13.92 -35.02 -14.87
C GLY A 71 13.57 -33.79 -14.04
N GLY A 72 13.46 -33.98 -12.72
CA GLY A 72 13.01 -32.95 -11.79
C GLY A 72 13.90 -31.69 -11.75
N SER A 73 15.23 -31.85 -11.87
CA SER A 73 16.17 -30.71 -11.83
C SER A 73 15.98 -29.77 -13.02
N PHE A 74 15.76 -30.34 -14.22
CA PHE A 74 15.51 -29.52 -15.42
C PHE A 74 14.16 -28.80 -15.33
N THR A 75 13.13 -29.48 -14.84
CA THR A 75 11.81 -28.89 -14.64
C THR A 75 11.84 -27.75 -13.64
N LEU A 76 12.62 -27.87 -12.55
CA LEU A 76 12.81 -26.79 -11.57
C LEU A 76 13.48 -25.55 -12.21
N ILE A 77 14.47 -25.73 -13.09
CA ILE A 77 15.11 -24.61 -13.78
C ILE A 77 14.08 -23.89 -14.67
N ILE A 78 13.29 -24.63 -15.45
CA ILE A 78 12.26 -24.03 -16.32
C ILE A 78 11.22 -23.28 -15.52
N LEU A 79 10.69 -23.88 -14.44
CA LEU A 79 9.72 -23.21 -13.56
C LEU A 79 10.32 -21.98 -12.90
N GLY A 80 11.59 -22.03 -12.51
CA GLY A 80 12.32 -20.87 -11.96
C GLY A 80 12.46 -19.74 -12.97
N VAL A 81 12.85 -20.04 -14.20
CA VAL A 81 12.93 -19.04 -15.30
C VAL A 81 11.55 -18.45 -15.57
N PHE A 82 10.52 -19.27 -15.63
CA PHE A 82 9.16 -18.84 -15.87
C PHE A 82 8.64 -17.92 -14.74
N LEU A 83 8.97 -18.24 -13.48
CA LEU A 83 8.67 -17.40 -12.32
C LEU A 83 9.38 -16.03 -12.41
N ILE A 84 10.64 -16.02 -12.83
CA ILE A 84 11.40 -14.77 -13.04
C ILE A 84 10.72 -13.91 -14.11
N VAL A 85 10.40 -14.50 -15.28
CA VAL A 85 9.72 -13.80 -16.37
C VAL A 85 8.36 -13.27 -15.93
N SER A 86 7.56 -14.10 -15.24
CA SER A 86 6.24 -13.69 -14.71
C SER A 86 6.37 -12.54 -13.72
N THR A 87 7.38 -12.57 -12.86
CA THR A 87 7.65 -11.51 -11.89
C THR A 87 8.07 -10.22 -12.60
N PHE A 88 8.91 -10.32 -13.62
CA PHE A 88 9.32 -9.17 -14.42
C PHE A 88 8.13 -8.53 -15.15
N LEU A 89 7.25 -9.33 -15.75
CA LEU A 89 6.02 -8.86 -16.39
C LEU A 89 5.08 -8.19 -15.37
N LYS A 90 4.92 -8.80 -14.18
CA LYS A 90 4.12 -8.24 -13.08
C LYS A 90 4.63 -6.86 -12.66
N VAL A 91 5.93 -6.73 -12.43
CA VAL A 91 6.54 -5.46 -12.02
C VAL A 91 6.44 -4.43 -13.15
N GLY A 92 6.64 -4.85 -14.40
CA GLY A 92 6.47 -3.99 -15.58
C GLY A 92 5.04 -3.45 -15.71
N THR A 93 4.02 -4.30 -15.55
CA THR A 93 2.62 -3.87 -15.58
C THR A 93 2.24 -2.97 -14.40
N MET A 94 2.78 -3.25 -13.21
CA MET A 94 2.59 -2.39 -12.05
C MET A 94 3.24 -1.01 -12.27
N TYR A 95 4.43 -0.96 -12.85
CA TYR A 95 5.08 0.28 -13.22
C TYR A 95 4.27 1.08 -14.25
N MET A 96 3.71 0.41 -15.28
CA MET A 96 2.83 1.05 -16.27
C MET A 96 1.55 1.60 -15.63
N ALA A 97 0.97 0.88 -14.66
CA ALA A 97 -0.17 1.37 -13.89
C ALA A 97 0.17 2.67 -13.15
N PHE A 98 1.33 2.71 -12.49
CA PHE A 98 1.81 3.89 -11.78
C PHE A 98 2.13 5.04 -12.75
N TYR A 99 2.84 4.76 -13.84
CA TYR A 99 3.18 5.76 -14.86
C TYR A 99 1.94 6.45 -15.46
N THR A 100 0.88 5.69 -15.72
CA THR A 100 -0.39 6.21 -16.26
C THR A 100 -1.11 7.14 -15.25
N MET A 101 -0.81 7.02 -13.96
CA MET A 101 -1.40 7.88 -12.91
C MET A 101 -0.70 9.24 -12.78
N ILE A 102 0.57 9.35 -13.19
CA ILE A 102 1.36 10.58 -13.05
C ILE A 102 0.68 11.79 -13.69
N PRO A 103 0.22 11.76 -14.96
CA PRO A 103 -0.39 12.92 -15.60
C PRO A 103 -1.71 13.34 -14.93
N ILE A 104 -2.47 12.40 -14.37
CA ILE A 104 -3.69 12.72 -13.62
C ILE A 104 -3.30 13.50 -12.34
N ARG A 105 -2.35 12.98 -11.59
CA ARG A 105 -1.82 13.59 -10.37
C ARG A 105 -1.30 15.01 -10.62
N THR A 106 -0.36 15.16 -11.56
CA THR A 106 0.26 16.45 -11.87
C THR A 106 -0.72 17.43 -12.47
N GLY A 107 -1.71 16.94 -13.26
CA GLY A 107 -2.77 17.77 -13.83
C GLY A 107 -3.66 18.38 -12.75
N VAL A 108 -4.11 17.60 -11.78
CA VAL A 108 -4.93 18.09 -10.66
C VAL A 108 -4.16 19.14 -9.84
N VAL A 109 -2.90 18.88 -9.51
CA VAL A 109 -2.06 19.81 -8.75
C VAL A 109 -1.87 21.13 -9.50
N ARG A 110 -1.59 21.05 -10.81
CA ARG A 110 -1.50 22.23 -11.66
C ARG A 110 -2.79 23.06 -11.62
N ASP A 111 -3.93 22.40 -11.77
CA ASP A 111 -5.23 23.10 -11.83
C ASP A 111 -5.58 23.75 -10.48
N ILE A 112 -5.29 23.08 -9.36
CA ILE A 112 -5.44 23.68 -8.02
C ILE A 112 -4.54 24.90 -7.86
N ARG A 113 -3.25 24.79 -8.22
CA ARG A 113 -2.30 25.92 -8.12
C ARG A 113 -2.73 27.09 -9.00
N ASN A 114 -3.23 26.84 -10.20
CA ASN A 114 -3.74 27.88 -11.09
C ASN A 114 -4.98 28.57 -10.51
N GLN A 115 -5.90 27.80 -9.89
CA GLN A 115 -7.09 28.39 -9.24
C GLN A 115 -6.69 29.25 -8.04
N ILE A 116 -5.75 28.81 -7.22
CA ILE A 116 -5.24 29.58 -6.08
C ILE A 116 -4.58 30.86 -6.59
N ASN A 117 -3.71 30.78 -7.59
CA ASN A 117 -3.03 31.96 -8.14
C ASN A 117 -4.03 32.98 -8.72
N ARG A 118 -5.04 32.51 -9.46
CA ARG A 118 -6.13 33.36 -9.94
C ARG A 118 -6.85 34.06 -8.78
N LYS A 119 -7.17 33.28 -7.73
CA LYS A 119 -7.86 33.87 -6.56
C LYS A 119 -7.01 34.90 -5.85
N ILE A 120 -5.71 34.65 -5.70
CA ILE A 120 -4.77 35.63 -5.12
C ILE A 120 -4.79 36.94 -5.91
N THR A 121 -4.76 36.88 -7.25
CA THR A 121 -4.74 38.11 -8.10
C THR A 121 -6.07 38.85 -8.12
N GLU A 122 -7.19 38.21 -7.80
CA GLU A 122 -8.52 38.83 -7.69
C GLU A 122 -8.76 39.54 -6.34
N LEU A 123 -7.97 39.22 -5.31
CA LEU A 123 -8.15 39.77 -3.97
C LEU A 123 -7.65 41.22 -3.88
N PRO A 124 -8.33 42.08 -3.11
CA PRO A 124 -7.91 43.49 -2.94
C PRO A 124 -6.60 43.58 -2.15
N LEU A 125 -5.81 44.61 -2.44
CA LEU A 125 -4.50 44.87 -1.79
C LEU A 125 -4.57 44.87 -0.26
N GLY A 126 -5.66 45.38 0.32
CA GLY A 126 -5.85 45.40 1.78
C GLY A 126 -5.97 44.02 2.44
N PHE A 127 -6.13 42.97 1.66
CA PHE A 127 -6.11 41.59 2.18
C PHE A 127 -4.69 41.11 2.53
N PHE A 128 -3.67 41.68 1.90
CA PHE A 128 -2.29 41.21 2.01
C PHE A 128 -1.52 41.96 3.10
N SER A 129 -1.38 41.35 4.27
CA SER A 129 -0.37 41.71 5.29
C SER A 129 0.86 40.80 5.16
N GLU A 130 1.98 41.16 5.79
CA GLU A 130 3.18 40.34 5.76
C GLU A 130 2.93 38.94 6.36
N GLU A 131 2.15 38.86 7.45
CA GLU A 131 1.76 37.58 8.08
C GLU A 131 0.89 36.73 7.14
N ARG A 132 -0.05 37.34 6.42
CA ARG A 132 -0.91 36.63 5.46
C ARG A 132 -0.17 36.15 4.23
N LYS A 133 0.84 36.87 3.77
CA LYS A 133 1.70 36.40 2.66
C LYS A 133 2.41 35.11 3.02
N GLY A 134 2.98 35.02 4.22
CA GLY A 134 3.62 33.79 4.72
C GLY A 134 2.64 32.62 4.82
N ASP A 135 1.44 32.83 5.35
CA ASP A 135 0.38 31.80 5.44
C ASP A 135 -0.06 31.32 4.04
N ILE A 136 -0.27 32.24 3.08
CA ILE A 136 -0.62 31.86 1.70
C ILE A 136 0.47 30.99 1.07
N ILE A 137 1.75 31.38 1.20
CA ILE A 137 2.87 30.61 0.65
C ILE A 137 2.94 29.22 1.31
N ALA A 138 2.78 29.13 2.63
CA ALA A 138 2.78 27.88 3.36
C ALA A 138 1.64 26.95 2.89
N ARG A 139 0.43 27.47 2.67
CA ARG A 139 -0.72 26.72 2.15
C ARG A 139 -0.52 26.26 0.71
N VAL A 140 -0.03 27.12 -0.17
CA VAL A 140 0.22 26.76 -1.57
C VAL A 140 1.29 25.70 -1.71
N SER A 141 2.29 25.69 -0.83
CA SER A 141 3.37 24.69 -0.85
C SER A 141 3.05 23.45 -0.03
N GLY A 142 2.46 23.58 1.15
CA GLY A 142 2.18 22.48 2.08
C GLY A 142 0.84 21.80 1.81
N ASP A 143 -0.26 22.55 1.92
CA ASP A 143 -1.61 21.98 1.85
C ASP A 143 -1.90 21.37 0.47
N VAL A 144 -1.39 21.96 -0.61
CA VAL A 144 -1.55 21.42 -1.96
C VAL A 144 -0.85 20.05 -2.11
N ASN A 145 0.31 19.86 -1.49
CA ASN A 145 0.99 18.56 -1.49
C ASN A 145 0.23 17.52 -0.66
N GLU A 146 -0.40 17.93 0.44
CA GLU A 146 -1.25 17.05 1.24
C GLU A 146 -2.51 16.63 0.48
N ILE A 147 -3.15 17.57 -0.22
CA ILE A 147 -4.27 17.29 -1.13
C ILE A 147 -3.83 16.30 -2.24
N GLU A 148 -2.68 16.52 -2.85
CA GLU A 148 -2.11 15.62 -3.86
C GLU A 148 -1.98 14.19 -3.34
N THR A 149 -1.40 14.03 -2.15
CA THR A 149 -1.22 12.71 -1.51
C THR A 149 -2.56 12.08 -1.15
N SER A 150 -3.51 12.88 -0.66
CA SER A 150 -4.85 12.43 -0.29
C SER A 150 -5.67 11.98 -1.50
N ILE A 151 -5.59 12.69 -2.62
CA ILE A 151 -6.25 12.30 -3.88
C ILE A 151 -5.71 10.97 -4.38
N MET A 152 -4.39 10.79 -4.38
CA MET A 152 -3.77 9.55 -4.83
C MET A 152 -4.17 8.35 -3.96
N SER A 153 -4.12 8.53 -2.64
CA SER A 153 -4.57 7.51 -1.68
C SER A 153 -6.04 7.17 -1.86
N SER A 154 -6.88 8.16 -2.12
CA SER A 154 -8.33 7.96 -2.36
C SER A 154 -8.58 7.21 -3.67
N LEU A 155 -7.87 7.50 -4.74
CA LEU A 155 -7.98 6.78 -6.01
C LEU A 155 -7.53 5.32 -5.87
N ASP A 156 -6.44 5.07 -5.16
CA ASP A 156 -5.99 3.70 -4.86
C ASP A 156 -7.03 2.95 -4.00
N MET A 157 -7.60 3.60 -2.99
CA MET A 157 -8.60 3.01 -2.09
C MET A 157 -9.92 2.70 -2.81
N LEU A 158 -10.38 3.57 -3.72
CA LEU A 158 -11.66 3.42 -4.39
C LEU A 158 -11.61 2.50 -5.61
N PHE A 159 -10.52 2.49 -6.35
CA PHE A 159 -10.43 1.77 -7.62
C PHE A 159 -9.48 0.59 -7.60
N LYS A 160 -8.25 0.77 -7.11
CA LYS A 160 -7.23 -0.29 -7.14
C LYS A 160 -7.51 -1.37 -6.09
N ASN A 161 -7.70 -0.99 -4.83
CA ASN A 161 -7.82 -1.95 -3.74
C ASN A 161 -9.05 -2.85 -3.84
N PRO A 162 -10.27 -2.37 -4.18
CA PRO A 162 -11.42 -3.26 -4.33
C PRO A 162 -11.24 -4.28 -5.46
N ILE A 163 -10.63 -3.88 -6.57
CA ILE A 163 -10.33 -4.78 -7.68
C ILE A 163 -9.35 -5.87 -7.25
N LEU A 164 -8.27 -5.49 -6.53
CA LEU A 164 -7.31 -6.45 -6.01
C LEU A 164 -7.94 -7.43 -5.04
N ILE A 165 -8.78 -6.93 -4.11
CA ILE A 165 -9.51 -7.77 -3.15
C ILE A 165 -10.40 -8.77 -3.87
N LEU A 166 -11.16 -8.34 -4.88
CA LEU A 166 -12.02 -9.23 -5.66
C LEU A 166 -11.21 -10.31 -6.40
N ILE A 167 -10.13 -9.94 -7.07
CA ILE A 167 -9.28 -10.88 -7.81
C ILE A 167 -8.66 -11.91 -6.85
N TYR A 168 -8.12 -11.47 -5.72
CA TYR A 168 -7.53 -12.39 -4.74
C TYR A 168 -8.58 -13.26 -4.05
N LEU A 169 -9.76 -12.72 -3.77
CA LEU A 169 -10.85 -13.49 -3.19
C LEU A 169 -11.32 -14.61 -4.14
N ILE A 170 -11.51 -14.28 -5.42
CA ILE A 170 -11.84 -15.27 -6.45
C ILE A 170 -10.74 -16.32 -6.55
N GLY A 171 -9.47 -15.91 -6.56
CA GLY A 171 -8.33 -16.82 -6.58
C GLY A 171 -8.28 -17.75 -5.37
N MET A 172 -8.52 -17.22 -4.17
CA MET A 172 -8.56 -18.02 -2.94
C MET A 172 -9.70 -19.06 -2.95
N ILE A 173 -10.89 -18.66 -3.40
CA ILE A 173 -12.04 -19.58 -3.52
C ILE A 173 -11.75 -20.67 -4.55
N ALA A 174 -11.11 -20.32 -5.67
CA ALA A 174 -10.74 -21.27 -6.71
C ALA A 174 -9.68 -22.30 -6.25
N ILE A 175 -8.78 -21.90 -5.36
CA ILE A 175 -7.75 -22.80 -4.80
C ILE A 175 -8.36 -23.70 -3.72
N SER A 176 -9.04 -23.12 -2.73
CA SER A 176 -9.70 -23.85 -1.65
C SER A 176 -10.76 -22.99 -0.96
N TRP A 177 -12.03 -23.38 -1.09
CA TRP A 177 -13.12 -22.69 -0.43
C TRP A 177 -13.09 -22.87 1.10
N GLN A 178 -12.58 -24.03 1.59
CA GLN A 178 -12.46 -24.31 3.03
C GLN A 178 -11.45 -23.36 3.69
N LEU A 179 -10.28 -23.19 3.06
CA LEU A 179 -9.27 -22.23 3.55
C LEU A 179 -9.76 -20.79 3.48
N THR A 180 -10.53 -20.45 2.45
CA THR A 180 -11.14 -19.11 2.33
C THR A 180 -12.12 -18.85 3.47
N LEU A 181 -12.99 -19.82 3.79
CA LEU A 181 -13.90 -19.72 4.92
C LEU A 181 -13.16 -19.56 6.25
N PHE A 182 -12.09 -20.34 6.46
CA PHE A 182 -11.24 -20.20 7.65
C PHE A 182 -10.66 -18.79 7.78
N VAL A 183 -10.14 -18.23 6.70
CA VAL A 183 -9.61 -16.86 6.69
C VAL A 183 -10.71 -15.84 7.01
N PHE A 184 -11.93 -16.01 6.46
CA PHE A 184 -13.06 -15.14 6.77
C PHE A 184 -13.47 -15.17 8.25
N ILE A 185 -13.33 -16.30 8.93
CA ILE A 185 -13.58 -16.41 10.38
C ILE A 185 -12.42 -15.77 11.15
N LEU A 186 -11.18 -15.92 10.68
CA LEU A 186 -10.00 -15.35 11.33
C LEU A 186 -9.94 -13.81 11.23
N LEU A 187 -10.41 -13.23 10.11
CA LEU A 187 -10.37 -11.78 9.87
C LEU A 187 -11.09 -10.95 10.95
N PRO A 188 -12.33 -11.25 11.39
CA PRO A 188 -12.99 -10.51 12.47
C PRO A 188 -12.21 -10.61 13.79
N PHE A 189 -11.64 -11.78 14.10
CA PHE A 189 -10.83 -11.96 15.29
C PHE A 189 -9.56 -11.10 15.25
N ALA A 190 -8.83 -11.13 14.14
CA ALA A 190 -7.67 -10.27 13.91
C ALA A 190 -8.06 -8.79 13.97
N GLY A 191 -9.19 -8.41 13.37
CA GLY A 191 -9.74 -7.05 13.41
C GLY A 191 -10.06 -6.59 14.82
N TYR A 192 -10.64 -7.46 15.67
CA TYR A 192 -10.91 -7.16 17.07
C TYR A 192 -9.61 -6.91 17.86
N VAL A 193 -8.60 -7.78 17.69
CA VAL A 193 -7.29 -7.62 18.34
C VAL A 193 -6.62 -6.32 17.88
N MET A 194 -6.58 -6.08 16.56
CA MET A 194 -6.04 -4.83 16.00
C MET A 194 -6.78 -3.58 16.47
N GLY A 195 -8.11 -3.66 16.59
CA GLY A 195 -8.94 -2.57 17.10
C GLY A 195 -8.64 -2.21 18.55
N THR A 196 -8.40 -3.21 19.41
CA THR A 196 -8.03 -2.97 20.82
C THR A 196 -6.62 -2.38 20.95
N VAL A 197 -5.66 -2.88 20.17
CA VAL A 197 -4.29 -2.32 20.10
C VAL A 197 -4.34 -0.89 19.55
N GLY A 198 -5.08 -0.67 18.45
CA GLY A 198 -5.22 0.63 17.82
C GLY A 198 -5.82 1.70 18.75
N LYS A 199 -6.80 1.35 19.59
CA LYS A 199 -7.35 2.28 20.61
C LYS A 199 -6.30 2.70 21.63
N LYS A 200 -5.46 1.76 22.12
CA LYS A 200 -4.38 2.07 23.04
C LYS A 200 -3.30 2.95 22.37
N LEU A 201 -2.95 2.62 21.13
CA LEU A 201 -1.97 3.38 20.36
C LEU A 201 -2.47 4.81 20.08
N LYS A 202 -3.75 4.97 19.69
CA LYS A 202 -4.38 6.28 19.45
C LYS A 202 -4.30 7.18 20.68
N ARG A 203 -4.59 6.64 21.87
CA ARG A 203 -4.52 7.41 23.12
C ARG A 203 -3.07 7.88 23.39
N LYS A 204 -2.11 7.00 23.21
CA LYS A 204 -0.69 7.35 23.41
C LYS A 204 -0.17 8.34 22.37
N SER A 205 -0.57 8.18 21.12
CA SER A 205 -0.26 9.13 20.05
C SER A 205 -0.82 10.53 20.36
N PHE A 206 -2.03 10.59 20.92
CA PHE A 206 -2.63 11.86 21.33
C PHE A 206 -1.85 12.53 22.48
N GLU A 207 -1.43 11.75 23.50
CA GLU A 207 -0.56 12.24 24.56
C GLU A 207 0.79 12.78 24.02
N GLY A 208 1.36 12.09 23.02
CA GLY A 208 2.54 12.54 22.30
C GLY A 208 2.32 13.85 21.53
N GLN A 209 1.19 13.97 20.81
CA GLN A 209 0.84 15.21 20.10
C GLN A 209 0.65 16.41 21.03
N GLN A 210 0.00 16.21 22.18
CA GLN A 210 -0.11 17.27 23.20
C GLN A 210 1.24 17.71 23.70
N GLN A 211 2.14 16.77 23.98
CA GLN A 211 3.51 17.09 24.43
C GLN A 211 4.33 17.80 23.34
N TRP A 212 4.13 17.42 22.07
CA TRP A 212 4.72 18.13 20.94
C TRP A 212 4.23 19.59 20.87
N GLY A 213 2.93 19.83 21.00
CA GLY A 213 2.36 21.18 21.07
C GLY A 213 2.96 22.01 22.20
N TYR A 214 3.16 21.38 23.38
CA TYR A 214 3.81 22.04 24.50
C TYR A 214 5.28 22.40 24.21
N LEU A 215 6.03 21.52 23.54
CA LEU A 215 7.40 21.84 23.10
C LEU A 215 7.45 23.01 22.12
N MET A 216 6.53 23.05 21.16
CA MET A 216 6.44 24.17 20.21
C MET A 216 6.12 25.48 20.92
N SER A 217 5.18 25.49 21.87
CA SER A 217 4.87 26.64 22.69
C SER A 217 6.08 27.14 23.51
N GLN A 218 6.93 26.23 24.03
CA GLN A 218 8.16 26.63 24.71
C GLN A 218 9.18 27.29 23.77
N ILE A 219 9.26 26.82 22.51
CA ILE A 219 10.13 27.45 21.50
C ILE A 219 9.61 28.85 21.16
N GLU A 220 8.31 29.01 20.96
CA GLU A 220 7.68 30.32 20.70
C GLU A 220 7.91 31.29 21.86
N GLU A 221 7.69 30.83 23.11
CA GLU A 221 7.96 31.60 24.33
C GLU A 221 9.43 32.04 24.40
N THR A 222 10.34 31.11 24.10
CA THR A 222 11.80 31.36 24.10
C THR A 222 12.18 32.39 23.04
N LEU A 223 11.68 32.26 21.82
CA LEU A 223 11.95 33.21 20.72
C LEU A 223 11.37 34.58 21.00
N GLY A 224 10.13 34.64 21.51
CA GLY A 224 9.48 35.91 21.87
C GLY A 224 10.15 36.62 23.05
N GLY A 225 10.64 35.84 24.03
CA GLY A 225 11.31 36.36 25.25
C GLY A 225 12.83 36.42 25.19
N LEU A 226 13.47 36.21 24.03
CA LEU A 226 14.92 36.04 23.91
C LEU A 226 15.73 37.19 24.51
N ARG A 227 15.26 38.41 24.34
CA ARG A 227 15.92 39.62 24.92
C ARG A 227 15.91 39.58 26.45
N VAL A 228 14.82 39.13 27.05
CA VAL A 228 14.66 39.03 28.51
C VAL A 228 15.54 37.91 29.03
N ILE A 229 15.53 36.74 28.38
CA ILE A 229 16.37 35.58 28.73
C ILE A 229 17.85 36.01 28.75
N LYS A 230 18.32 36.72 27.74
CA LYS A 230 19.69 37.23 27.66
C LYS A 230 20.01 38.29 28.72
N ALA A 231 19.06 39.23 28.98
CA ALA A 231 19.26 40.25 29.99
C ALA A 231 19.43 39.70 31.42
N PHE A 232 18.78 38.56 31.72
CA PHE A 232 18.81 37.90 33.02
C PHE A 232 19.75 36.69 33.10
N ASN A 233 20.53 36.39 32.06
CA ASN A 233 21.39 35.20 31.96
C ASN A 233 20.66 33.89 32.31
N ALA A 234 19.42 33.77 31.84
CA ALA A 234 18.51 32.66 32.17
C ALA A 234 18.59 31.47 31.20
N GLU A 235 19.56 31.44 30.26
CA GLU A 235 19.68 30.45 29.21
C GLU A 235 19.72 29.03 29.75
N ALA A 236 20.56 28.76 30.75
CA ALA A 236 20.68 27.43 31.31
C ALA A 236 19.37 26.91 31.92
N LYS A 237 18.59 27.80 32.55
CA LYS A 237 17.30 27.45 33.12
C LYS A 237 16.25 27.08 32.04
N ILE A 238 16.21 27.84 30.95
CA ILE A 238 15.31 27.58 29.83
C ILE A 238 15.70 26.30 29.13
N GLN A 239 16.99 26.06 28.91
CA GLN A 239 17.51 24.84 28.31
C GLN A 239 17.16 23.59 29.12
N ASP A 240 17.38 23.59 30.44
CA ASP A 240 17.02 22.48 31.33
C ASP A 240 15.51 22.19 31.29
N ARG A 241 14.66 23.24 31.27
CA ARG A 241 13.21 23.11 31.14
C ARG A 241 12.84 22.43 29.82
N PHE A 242 13.44 22.85 28.70
CA PHE A 242 13.19 22.28 27.39
C PHE A 242 13.67 20.83 27.31
N GLU A 243 14.86 20.51 27.80
CA GLU A 243 15.40 19.15 27.79
C GLU A 243 14.52 18.18 28.57
N LYS A 244 13.98 18.57 29.72
CA LYS A 244 13.05 17.75 30.51
C LYS A 244 11.75 17.48 29.75
N SER A 245 11.22 18.51 29.07
CA SER A 245 10.01 18.39 28.25
C SER A 245 10.25 17.49 27.03
N ASN A 246 11.39 17.63 26.38
CA ASN A 246 11.78 16.85 25.22
C ASN A 246 12.04 15.37 25.58
N GLU A 247 12.64 15.13 26.75
CA GLU A 247 12.80 13.76 27.27
C GLU A 247 11.44 13.10 27.57
N THR A 248 10.47 13.88 28.07
CA THR A 248 9.10 13.40 28.27
C THR A 248 8.45 13.02 26.93
N PHE A 249 8.60 13.87 25.91
CA PHE A 249 8.13 13.58 24.56
C PHE A 249 8.78 12.30 24.01
N ARG A 250 10.08 12.16 24.13
CA ARG A 250 10.81 10.95 23.72
C ARG A 250 10.24 9.67 24.36
N ARG A 251 9.97 9.73 25.69
CA ARG A 251 9.41 8.58 26.43
C ARG A 251 7.98 8.23 25.98
N LEU A 252 7.16 9.22 25.64
CA LEU A 252 5.81 9.00 25.16
C LEU A 252 5.80 8.40 23.75
N THR A 253 6.72 8.84 22.89
CA THR A 253 6.81 8.39 21.50
C THR A 253 7.45 7.00 21.37
N ASN A 254 8.34 6.60 22.29
CA ASN A 254 9.01 5.30 22.30
C ASN A 254 8.19 4.17 22.97
N ARG A 255 6.98 4.42 23.43
CA ARG A 255 6.08 3.44 24.09
C ARG A 255 4.94 3.01 23.15
#